data_415feb238ea51ac9ab62f8998ba56f95
#
_entry.id   415feb238ea51ac9ab62f8998ba56f95
#
_cell.length_a   1.000
_cell.length_b   1.000
_cell.length_c   1.000
_cell.angle_alpha   90.00
_cell.angle_beta   90.00
_cell.angle_gamma   90.00
#
_symmetry.space_group_name_H-M   'P 1'
#
loop_
_entity.id
_entity.type
_entity.pdbx_description
1 polymer ?
#
loop_
_entity_poly.entity_id
_entity_poly.type
_entity_poly.pdbx_seq_one_letter_code
_entity_poly.pdbx_strand_id
1 'polypeptide(L)'
;MFNEMYQSESVIRNHYNNINEWLEKMTAKVINEKNAEAETHFRNIGITFSTNSETARERIIPFDLIPRIFTFSEWSKLEKGVIQRAKALNAFLADIYNQGEIIKANIIPKELIFKKKSYEVAMFGFTPPRSIYSPIVGIDLVRTNHNEYFVLEDNCRTPSGVSYMLENREIM
;
A
#
# COMPACT_ATOMS: atom_id res chain seq x y z
N MET A 1 -4.76 8.50 18.30
CA MET A 1 -4.72 8.13 16.87
C MET A 1 -5.03 9.37 16.06
N PHE A 2 -4.34 9.63 14.95
CA PHE A 2 -4.62 10.77 14.09
C PHE A 2 -5.99 10.61 13.43
N ASN A 3 -6.82 11.66 13.47
CA ASN A 3 -8.11 11.65 12.78
C ASN A 3 -7.94 12.31 11.41
N GLU A 4 -8.28 11.59 10.36
CA GLU A 4 -8.11 12.06 8.97
C GLU A 4 -9.10 13.18 8.63
N MET A 5 -10.34 13.05 9.08
CA MET A 5 -11.43 13.98 8.73
C MET A 5 -11.48 15.18 9.66
N TYR A 6 -11.28 14.97 10.96
CA TYR A 6 -11.42 16.03 11.97
C TYR A 6 -10.06 16.58 12.41
N GLN A 7 -9.97 17.91 12.48
CA GLN A 7 -8.83 18.60 13.06
C GLN A 7 -8.92 18.66 14.59
N SER A 8 -10.14 18.81 15.11
CA SER A 8 -10.52 18.72 16.51
C SER A 8 -11.95 18.16 16.62
N GLU A 9 -12.49 18.00 17.82
CA GLU A 9 -13.80 17.33 18.05
C GLU A 9 -14.95 17.86 17.18
N SER A 10 -14.93 19.13 16.78
CA SER A 10 -15.99 19.77 15.99
C SER A 10 -15.53 20.45 14.71
N VAL A 11 -14.23 20.41 14.40
CA VAL A 11 -13.65 21.12 13.24
C VAL A 11 -13.23 20.13 12.17
N ILE A 12 -13.95 20.14 11.04
CA ILE A 12 -13.66 19.32 9.87
C ILE A 12 -12.53 19.96 9.07
N ARG A 13 -11.61 19.14 8.54
CA ARG A 13 -10.56 19.61 7.63
C ARG A 13 -11.17 20.03 6.31
N ASN A 14 -10.77 21.14 5.75
CA ASN A 14 -11.38 21.74 4.56
C ASN A 14 -11.52 20.76 3.38
N HIS A 15 -10.54 19.89 3.16
CA HIS A 15 -10.58 18.92 2.07
C HIS A 15 -11.57 17.76 2.29
N TYR A 16 -12.20 17.68 3.45
CA TYR A 16 -13.29 16.74 3.76
C TYR A 16 -14.69 17.37 3.72
N ASN A 17 -14.82 18.68 3.46
CA ASN A 17 -16.13 19.35 3.50
C ASN A 17 -17.17 18.69 2.59
N ASN A 18 -16.80 18.36 1.34
CA ASN A 18 -17.71 17.73 0.39
C ASN A 18 -18.18 16.34 0.87
N ILE A 19 -17.27 15.57 1.44
CA ILE A 19 -17.60 14.25 2.02
C ILE A 19 -18.51 14.42 3.24
N ASN A 20 -18.25 15.41 4.08
CA ASN A 20 -19.09 15.70 5.22
C ASN A 20 -20.52 16.08 4.81
N GLU A 21 -20.67 16.99 3.85
CA GLU A 21 -21.97 17.37 3.31
C GLU A 21 -22.74 16.16 2.72
N TRP A 22 -22.01 15.24 2.10
CA TRP A 22 -22.57 14.00 1.58
C TRP A 22 -23.02 13.08 2.73
N LEU A 23 -22.21 12.90 3.77
CA LEU A 23 -22.52 12.09 4.93
C LEU A 23 -23.74 12.63 5.71
N GLU A 24 -23.85 13.95 5.86
CA GLU A 24 -25.00 14.60 6.53
C GLU A 24 -26.35 14.33 5.83
N LYS A 25 -26.30 14.09 4.52
CA LYS A 25 -27.50 13.75 3.72
C LYS A 25 -27.83 12.25 3.74
N MET A 26 -26.93 11.41 4.25
CA MET A 26 -27.10 9.96 4.26
C MET A 26 -27.77 9.49 5.56
N THR A 27 -28.72 8.60 5.42
CA THR A 27 -29.26 7.87 6.58
C THR A 27 -28.38 6.66 6.88
N ALA A 28 -28.38 6.19 8.12
CA ALA A 28 -27.69 4.95 8.50
C ALA A 28 -28.12 3.75 7.63
N LYS A 29 -29.39 3.72 7.21
CA LYS A 29 -29.89 2.69 6.30
C LYS A 29 -29.18 2.71 4.96
N VAL A 30 -29.05 3.87 4.32
CA VAL A 30 -28.38 4.04 3.01
C VAL A 30 -26.89 3.68 3.12
N ILE A 31 -26.23 4.08 4.21
CA ILE A 31 -24.81 3.71 4.44
C ILE A 31 -24.66 2.18 4.55
N ASN A 32 -25.54 1.52 5.29
CA ASN A 32 -25.50 0.06 5.43
C ASN A 32 -25.81 -0.66 4.11
N GLU A 33 -26.74 -0.16 3.30
CA GLU A 33 -27.04 -0.69 1.96
C GLU A 33 -25.83 -0.58 1.06
N LYS A 34 -25.14 0.57 1.02
CA LYS A 34 -23.93 0.76 0.23
C LYS A 34 -22.77 -0.13 0.67
N ASN A 35 -22.59 -0.32 1.96
CA ASN A 35 -21.61 -1.28 2.48
C ASN A 35 -21.92 -2.71 2.02
N ALA A 36 -23.18 -3.13 2.09
CA ALA A 36 -23.59 -4.47 1.65
C ALA A 36 -23.40 -4.65 0.12
N GLU A 37 -23.67 -3.61 -0.67
CA GLU A 37 -23.42 -3.61 -2.11
C GLU A 37 -21.93 -3.77 -2.41
N ALA A 38 -21.06 -3.00 -1.73
CA ALA A 38 -19.61 -3.11 -1.87
C ALA A 38 -19.09 -4.50 -1.49
N GLU A 39 -19.53 -5.04 -0.36
CA GLU A 39 -19.16 -6.41 0.05
C GLU A 39 -19.60 -7.46 -0.98
N THR A 40 -20.80 -7.31 -1.52
CA THR A 40 -21.34 -8.22 -2.54
C THR A 40 -20.51 -8.14 -3.82
N HIS A 41 -20.13 -6.93 -4.22
CA HIS A 41 -19.24 -6.72 -5.37
C HIS A 41 -17.90 -7.43 -5.17
N PHE A 42 -17.21 -7.19 -4.04
CA PHE A 42 -15.94 -7.86 -3.73
C PHE A 42 -16.04 -9.38 -3.72
N ARG A 43 -17.15 -9.95 -3.20
CA ARG A 43 -17.37 -11.41 -3.26
C ARG A 43 -17.50 -11.91 -4.68
N ASN A 44 -18.25 -11.21 -5.52
CA ASN A 44 -18.54 -11.64 -6.89
C ASN A 44 -17.29 -11.64 -7.77
N ILE A 45 -16.38 -10.70 -7.56
CA ILE A 45 -15.11 -10.62 -8.29
C ILE A 45 -13.99 -11.46 -7.66
N GLY A 46 -14.26 -12.13 -6.53
CA GLY A 46 -13.30 -13.02 -5.87
C GLY A 46 -12.16 -12.30 -5.16
N ILE A 47 -12.33 -11.03 -4.78
CA ILE A 47 -11.35 -10.31 -3.95
C ILE A 47 -11.56 -10.70 -2.49
N THR A 48 -10.96 -11.83 -2.15
CA THR A 48 -10.94 -12.37 -0.81
C THR A 48 -9.49 -12.63 -0.39
N PHE A 49 -9.23 -12.67 0.90
CA PHE A 49 -7.96 -13.15 1.39
C PHE A 49 -8.17 -14.37 2.28
N SER A 50 -7.31 -15.36 2.12
CA SER A 50 -7.30 -16.52 3.01
C SER A 50 -6.22 -16.33 4.08
N THR A 51 -6.58 -16.57 5.33
CA THR A 51 -5.58 -16.73 6.39
C THR A 51 -5.05 -18.17 6.33
N ASN A 52 -3.74 -18.35 6.47
CA ASN A 52 -3.03 -19.66 6.41
C ASN A 52 -3.43 -20.68 7.52
N SER A 53 -4.66 -20.69 7.98
CA SER A 53 -5.16 -21.67 8.94
C SER A 53 -5.95 -22.75 8.19
N GLU A 54 -5.83 -23.99 8.63
CA GLU A 54 -6.52 -25.17 8.06
C GLU A 54 -8.06 -25.04 8.02
N THR A 55 -8.61 -23.99 8.64
CA THR A 55 -10.04 -23.63 8.62
C THR A 55 -10.29 -22.34 7.86
N ALA A 56 -9.47 -22.01 6.87
CA ALA A 56 -9.49 -20.74 6.15
C ALA A 56 -10.85 -20.47 5.50
N ARG A 57 -11.71 -19.75 6.20
CA ARG A 57 -12.84 -19.07 5.57
C ARG A 57 -12.30 -17.89 4.78
N GLU A 58 -12.65 -17.83 3.51
CA GLU A 58 -12.40 -16.65 2.70
C GLU A 58 -12.97 -15.42 3.39
N ARG A 59 -12.14 -14.44 3.64
CA ARG A 59 -12.53 -13.16 4.25
C ARG A 59 -12.52 -12.09 3.19
N ILE A 60 -13.54 -11.27 3.18
CA ILE A 60 -13.57 -10.06 2.37
C ILE A 60 -12.64 -9.03 3.00
N ILE A 61 -11.96 -8.27 2.15
CA ILE A 61 -11.19 -7.12 2.60
C ILE A 61 -12.15 -6.07 3.13
N PRO A 62 -11.96 -5.55 4.36
CA PRO A 62 -12.79 -4.49 4.88
C PRO A 62 -12.76 -3.28 3.95
N PHE A 63 -13.92 -2.83 3.52
CA PHE A 63 -14.07 -1.65 2.69
C PHE A 63 -14.63 -0.50 3.52
N ASP A 64 -14.02 0.67 3.42
CA ASP A 64 -14.51 1.89 4.05
C ASP A 64 -15.08 2.82 2.98
N LEU A 65 -16.36 3.16 3.10
CA LEU A 65 -17.03 4.11 2.19
C LEU A 65 -16.49 5.53 2.29
N ILE A 66 -15.78 5.85 3.37
CA ILE A 66 -15.19 7.18 3.55
C ILE A 66 -13.74 7.13 3.08
N PRO A 67 -13.41 7.70 1.91
CA PRO A 67 -12.06 7.67 1.40
C PRO A 67 -11.12 8.53 2.26
N ARG A 68 -9.85 8.14 2.34
CA ARG A 68 -8.80 9.00 2.85
C ARG A 68 -8.40 10.01 1.78
N ILE A 69 -8.68 11.28 2.06
CA ILE A 69 -8.45 12.37 1.12
C ILE A 69 -7.12 13.05 1.43
N PHE A 70 -6.24 13.11 0.43
CA PHE A 70 -4.99 13.84 0.50
C PHE A 70 -5.11 15.17 -0.22
N THR A 71 -4.59 16.22 0.38
CA THR A 71 -4.37 17.47 -0.34
C THR A 71 -3.25 17.30 -1.35
N PHE A 72 -3.20 18.18 -2.36
CA PHE A 72 -2.11 18.17 -3.34
C PHE A 72 -0.72 18.28 -2.69
N SER A 73 -0.59 19.11 -1.67
CA SER A 73 0.69 19.28 -0.94
C SER A 73 1.10 18.02 -0.18
N GLU A 74 0.16 17.35 0.47
CA GLU A 74 0.41 16.09 1.17
C GLU A 74 0.80 14.99 0.17
N TRP A 75 0.03 14.85 -0.92
CA TRP A 75 0.33 13.88 -1.96
C TRP A 75 1.70 14.10 -2.58
N SER A 76 2.04 15.35 -2.96
CA SER A 76 3.33 15.67 -3.55
C SER A 76 4.52 15.33 -2.64
N LYS A 77 4.35 15.43 -1.32
CA LYS A 77 5.37 15.02 -0.35
C LYS A 77 5.49 13.49 -0.31
N LEU A 78 4.36 12.79 -0.20
CA LEU A 78 4.31 11.32 -0.21
C LEU A 78 4.89 10.75 -1.50
N GLU A 79 4.46 11.24 -2.64
CA GLU A 79 4.91 10.80 -3.96
C GLU A 79 6.43 10.86 -4.08
N LYS A 80 7.05 11.96 -3.67
CA LYS A 80 8.52 12.08 -3.67
C LYS A 80 9.18 11.02 -2.80
N GLY A 81 8.62 10.77 -1.62
CA GLY A 81 9.14 9.77 -0.68
C GLY A 81 9.04 8.35 -1.23
N VAL A 82 7.87 7.95 -1.75
CA VAL A 82 7.67 6.61 -2.29
C VAL A 82 8.47 6.37 -3.58
N ILE A 83 8.62 7.39 -4.43
CA ILE A 83 9.48 7.32 -5.62
C ILE A 83 10.95 7.11 -5.21
N GLN A 84 11.44 7.88 -4.23
CA GLN A 84 12.81 7.71 -3.71
C GLN A 84 13.01 6.29 -3.17
N ARG A 85 12.06 5.79 -2.39
CA ARG A 85 12.13 4.46 -1.80
C ARG A 85 12.13 3.35 -2.86
N ALA A 86 11.24 3.41 -3.85
CA ALA A 86 11.20 2.47 -4.96
C ALA A 86 12.52 2.46 -5.76
N LYS A 87 13.12 3.65 -5.99
CA LYS A 87 14.44 3.75 -6.61
C LYS A 87 15.55 3.12 -5.76
N ALA A 88 15.54 3.36 -4.44
CA ALA A 88 16.51 2.76 -3.53
C ALA A 88 16.42 1.23 -3.49
N LEU A 89 15.20 0.68 -3.46
CA LEU A 89 14.96 -0.77 -3.52
C LEU A 89 15.46 -1.37 -4.83
N ASN A 90 15.21 -0.75 -5.98
CA ASN A 90 15.73 -1.21 -7.26
C ASN A 90 17.27 -1.09 -7.34
N ALA A 91 17.86 -0.04 -6.80
CA ALA A 91 19.32 0.10 -6.71
C ALA A 91 19.93 -0.99 -5.82
N PHE A 92 19.31 -1.31 -4.70
CA PHE A 92 19.72 -2.41 -3.83
C PHE A 92 19.67 -3.75 -4.56
N LEU A 93 18.58 -4.04 -5.27
CA LEU A 93 18.47 -5.28 -6.06
C LEU A 93 19.52 -5.33 -7.18
N ALA A 94 19.76 -4.22 -7.86
CA ALA A 94 20.82 -4.12 -8.87
C ALA A 94 22.20 -4.42 -8.28
N ASP A 95 22.48 -3.93 -7.09
CA ASP A 95 23.76 -4.18 -6.41
C ASP A 95 23.93 -5.64 -6.01
N ILE A 96 22.96 -6.23 -5.30
CA ILE A 96 23.08 -7.59 -4.77
C ILE A 96 23.10 -8.68 -5.86
N TYR A 97 22.54 -8.40 -7.03
CA TYR A 97 22.57 -9.31 -8.17
C TYR A 97 23.77 -9.09 -9.10
N ASN A 98 24.58 -8.04 -8.90
CA ASN A 98 25.75 -7.76 -9.71
C ASN A 98 27.01 -7.53 -8.84
N GLN A 99 27.27 -6.28 -8.45
CA GLN A 99 28.54 -5.90 -7.82
C GLN A 99 28.63 -6.29 -6.35
N GLY A 100 27.51 -6.27 -5.61
CA GLY A 100 27.47 -6.59 -4.19
C GLY A 100 28.26 -5.62 -3.30
N GLU A 101 28.31 -4.35 -3.67
CA GLU A 101 29.08 -3.33 -2.95
C GLU A 101 28.60 -3.16 -1.51
N ILE A 102 27.28 -3.25 -1.27
CA ILE A 102 26.71 -3.16 0.09
C ILE A 102 27.22 -4.31 1.00
N ILE A 103 27.48 -5.49 0.41
CA ILE A 103 28.03 -6.64 1.11
C ILE A 103 29.53 -6.46 1.34
N LYS A 104 30.29 -6.02 0.32
CA LYS A 104 31.73 -5.75 0.42
C LYS A 104 32.03 -4.66 1.46
N ALA A 105 31.15 -3.66 1.55
CA ALA A 105 31.22 -2.60 2.56
C ALA A 105 30.83 -3.07 3.97
N ASN A 106 30.44 -4.33 4.16
CA ASN A 106 29.96 -4.89 5.42
C ASN A 106 28.75 -4.15 6.04
N ILE A 107 27.94 -3.50 5.20
CA ILE A 107 26.68 -2.84 5.64
C ILE A 107 25.59 -3.88 5.89
N ILE A 108 25.52 -4.92 5.03
CA ILE A 108 24.60 -6.04 5.19
C ILE A 108 25.43 -7.35 5.18
N PRO A 109 25.22 -8.24 6.17
CA PRO A 109 25.82 -9.57 6.15
C PRO A 109 25.33 -10.38 4.94
N LYS A 110 26.27 -11.02 4.23
CA LYS A 110 25.97 -11.81 3.02
C LYS A 110 24.94 -12.93 3.25
N GLU A 111 24.92 -13.49 4.47
CA GLU A 111 24.00 -14.55 4.86
C GLU A 111 22.54 -14.11 4.86
N LEU A 112 22.28 -12.83 5.12
CA LEU A 112 20.92 -12.26 5.08
C LEU A 112 20.37 -12.19 3.66
N ILE A 113 21.22 -12.23 2.66
CA ILE A 113 20.86 -12.22 1.25
C ILE A 113 20.88 -13.63 0.68
N PHE A 114 22.05 -14.26 0.62
CA PHE A 114 22.26 -15.50 -0.13
C PHE A 114 21.65 -16.76 0.51
N LYS A 115 21.37 -16.75 1.82
CA LYS A 115 20.68 -17.88 2.51
C LYS A 115 19.17 -17.79 2.45
N LYS A 116 18.60 -16.72 1.89
CA LYS A 116 17.14 -16.59 1.78
C LYS A 116 16.60 -17.35 0.57
N LYS A 117 15.51 -18.08 0.76
CA LYS A 117 14.81 -18.78 -0.33
C LYS A 117 14.28 -17.84 -1.42
N SER A 118 14.11 -16.57 -1.08
CA SER A 118 13.68 -15.53 -2.02
C SER A 118 14.80 -14.96 -2.89
N TYR A 119 16.06 -15.33 -2.65
CA TYR A 119 17.15 -14.95 -3.52
C TYR A 119 17.15 -15.81 -4.78
N GLU A 120 16.93 -15.19 -5.93
CA GLU A 120 16.85 -15.88 -7.21
C GLU A 120 18.23 -15.98 -7.85
N VAL A 121 18.88 -17.13 -7.69
CA VAL A 121 20.25 -17.36 -8.21
C VAL A 121 20.33 -17.13 -9.72
N ALA A 122 19.27 -17.43 -10.47
CA ALA A 122 19.21 -17.20 -11.91
C ALA A 122 19.29 -15.71 -12.31
N MET A 123 19.05 -14.81 -11.39
CA MET A 123 19.16 -13.37 -11.61
C MET A 123 20.59 -12.82 -11.42
N PHE A 124 21.50 -13.65 -10.91
CA PHE A 124 22.88 -13.21 -10.70
C PHE A 124 23.57 -12.86 -12.04
N GLY A 125 24.10 -11.66 -12.14
CA GLY A 125 24.71 -11.11 -13.35
C GLY A 125 23.73 -10.67 -14.43
N PHE A 126 22.43 -10.84 -14.21
CA PHE A 126 21.39 -10.36 -15.14
C PHE A 126 20.95 -8.95 -14.79
N THR A 127 20.94 -8.06 -15.77
CA THR A 127 20.42 -6.70 -15.62
C THR A 127 19.17 -6.54 -16.46
N PRO A 128 18.00 -6.39 -15.84
CA PRO A 128 16.76 -6.17 -16.57
C PRO A 128 16.75 -4.80 -17.26
N PRO A 129 15.85 -4.58 -18.25
CA PRO A 129 15.72 -3.29 -18.92
C PRO A 129 15.57 -2.15 -17.92
N ARG A 130 16.33 -1.07 -18.12
CA ARG A 130 16.39 0.12 -17.27
C ARG A 130 16.80 -0.16 -15.80
N SER A 131 17.42 -1.30 -15.52
CA SER A 131 17.74 -1.78 -14.17
C SER A 131 16.53 -1.84 -13.22
N ILE A 132 15.34 -2.12 -13.76
CA ILE A 132 14.11 -2.24 -12.97
C ILE A 132 13.90 -3.71 -12.63
N TYR A 133 14.28 -4.10 -11.41
CA TYR A 133 14.10 -5.45 -10.86
C TYR A 133 12.71 -5.64 -10.27
N SER A 134 12.15 -4.59 -9.66
CA SER A 134 10.78 -4.57 -9.15
C SER A 134 9.99 -3.47 -9.85
N PRO A 135 9.17 -3.80 -10.86
CA PRO A 135 8.42 -2.82 -11.64
C PRO A 135 7.22 -2.23 -10.89
N ILE A 136 6.69 -2.97 -9.92
CA ILE A 136 5.59 -2.53 -9.05
C ILE A 136 6.03 -2.75 -7.61
N VAL A 137 5.93 -1.71 -6.79
CA VAL A 137 6.26 -1.74 -5.36
C VAL A 137 5.05 -1.27 -4.57
N GLY A 138 4.55 -2.14 -3.69
CA GLY A 138 3.53 -1.80 -2.70
C GLY A 138 4.20 -1.31 -1.41
N ILE A 139 4.08 -0.04 -1.10
CA ILE A 139 4.66 0.55 0.11
C ILE A 139 3.55 0.82 1.10
N ASP A 140 3.53 0.09 2.19
CA ASP A 140 2.52 0.22 3.23
C ASP A 140 2.88 1.38 4.16
N LEU A 141 1.95 2.33 4.30
CA LEU A 141 2.16 3.56 5.06
C LEU A 141 1.20 3.68 6.23
N VAL A 142 1.71 4.17 7.35
CA VAL A 142 0.91 4.60 8.50
C VAL A 142 1.07 6.09 8.70
N ARG A 143 -0.04 6.79 8.83
CA ARG A 143 -0.08 8.18 9.24
C ARG A 143 -0.25 8.27 10.74
N THR A 144 0.69 8.89 11.42
CA THR A 144 0.69 9.05 12.87
C THR A 144 0.29 10.45 13.30
N ASN A 145 0.54 11.44 12.45
CA ASN A 145 0.25 12.84 12.70
C ASN A 145 0.06 13.62 11.40
N HIS A 146 -0.25 14.91 11.50
CA HIS A 146 -0.30 15.80 10.34
C HIS A 146 1.06 15.84 9.63
N ASN A 147 1.07 15.46 8.35
CA ASN A 147 2.30 15.38 7.53
C ASN A 147 3.38 14.40 8.01
N GLU A 148 3.06 13.46 8.87
CA GLU A 148 3.98 12.45 9.36
C GLU A 148 3.52 11.05 8.94
N TYR A 149 4.36 10.38 8.17
CA TYR A 149 4.08 9.04 7.62
C TYR A 149 5.27 8.12 7.89
N PHE A 150 4.97 6.91 8.32
CA PHE A 150 5.95 5.85 8.49
C PHE A 150 5.68 4.71 7.52
N VAL A 151 6.75 4.15 6.99
CA VAL A 151 6.67 2.92 6.19
C VAL A 151 6.62 1.74 7.14
N LEU A 152 5.63 0.87 6.96
CA LEU A 152 5.53 -0.40 7.67
C LEU A 152 6.31 -1.49 6.95
N GLU A 153 6.05 -1.66 5.65
CA GLU A 153 6.72 -2.66 4.83
C GLU A 153 6.75 -2.27 3.35
N ASP A 154 7.59 -2.98 2.61
CA ASP A 154 7.70 -2.88 1.16
C ASP A 154 7.37 -4.23 0.53
N ASN A 155 6.30 -4.27 -0.26
CA ASN A 155 5.90 -5.43 -1.04
C ASN A 155 6.45 -5.30 -2.47
N CYS A 156 7.58 -5.98 -2.76
CA CYS A 156 8.31 -5.82 -4.01
C CYS A 156 8.09 -6.97 -5.01
N ARG A 157 7.59 -8.12 -4.56
CA ARG A 157 7.46 -9.30 -5.42
C ARG A 157 6.10 -9.39 -6.11
N THR A 158 5.04 -9.40 -5.31
CA THR A 158 3.66 -9.55 -5.78
C THR A 158 2.72 -8.66 -4.96
N PRO A 159 2.81 -7.33 -5.10
CA PRO A 159 1.95 -6.44 -4.33
C PRO A 159 0.49 -6.59 -4.79
N SER A 160 -0.34 -7.19 -3.95
CA SER A 160 -1.77 -7.41 -4.23
C SER A 160 -2.60 -6.13 -4.19
N GLY A 161 -2.10 -5.09 -3.52
CA GLY A 161 -2.79 -3.81 -3.36
C GLY A 161 -3.20 -3.13 -4.66
N VAL A 162 -2.52 -3.41 -5.78
CA VAL A 162 -2.87 -2.85 -7.11
C VAL A 162 -4.25 -3.30 -7.55
N SER A 163 -4.59 -4.58 -7.42
CA SER A 163 -5.91 -5.10 -7.77
C SER A 163 -7.00 -4.52 -6.87
N TYR A 164 -6.74 -4.44 -5.57
CA TYR A 164 -7.67 -3.83 -4.62
C TYR A 164 -7.94 -2.35 -4.92
N MET A 165 -6.90 -1.61 -5.30
CA MET A 165 -7.03 -0.20 -5.69
C MET A 165 -7.94 -0.03 -6.91
N LEU A 166 -7.79 -0.89 -7.92
CA LEU A 166 -8.61 -0.84 -9.14
C LEU A 166 -10.08 -1.11 -8.82
N GLU A 167 -10.35 -2.16 -8.05
CA GLU A 167 -11.72 -2.51 -7.68
C GLU A 167 -12.37 -1.49 -6.73
N ASN A 168 -11.60 -0.95 -5.78
CA ASN A 168 -12.08 0.15 -4.95
C ASN A 168 -12.52 1.35 -5.80
N ARG A 169 -11.80 1.64 -6.88
CA ARG A 169 -12.14 2.71 -7.80
C ARG A 169 -13.46 2.46 -8.55
N GLU A 170 -13.77 1.21 -8.89
CA GLU A 170 -15.02 0.85 -9.56
C GLU A 170 -16.23 0.97 -8.62
N ILE A 171 -16.03 0.76 -7.31
CA ILE A 171 -17.09 0.82 -6.30
C ILE A 171 -17.36 2.28 -5.85
N MET A 172 -16.34 3.11 -5.81
CA MET A 172 -16.44 4.53 -5.39
C MET A 172 -17.10 5.43 -6.43
#